data_cfb7fb40dfc4fef7e96458f63220da33
#
_entry.id   cfb7fb40dfc4fef7e96458f63220da33
#
_cell.length_a   1.000
_cell.length_b   1.000
_cell.length_c   1.000
_cell.angle_alpha   90.00
_cell.angle_beta   90.00
_cell.angle_gamma   90.00
#
_symmetry.space_group_name_H-M   'P 1'
#
loop_
_entity.id
_entity.type
_entity.pdbx_description
1 polymer ?
#
loop_
_entity_poly.entity_id
_entity_poly.type
_entity_poly.pdbx_seq_one_letter_code
_entity_poly.pdbx_strand_id
1 'polypeptide(L)'
;DEGLHLCSLINHSNVGLLLDVYHMNIEEKNICSSIKRAKNKLFHFHVAENDRGIPGSGTLDFDSIFETLKEINYSGNVTLEMFIQANKQTSKDLFTWRDIEVDPYKAIKDSHLFLSKYY
;
A
#
# COMPACT_ATOMS: atom_id res chain seq x y z
N ASP A 1 8.89 9.87 7.72
CA ASP A 1 9.61 11.16 7.88
C ASP A 1 10.95 11.17 7.13
N GLU A 2 11.74 10.11 7.13
CA GLU A 2 13.05 10.03 6.44
C GLU A 2 12.93 10.25 4.92
N GLY A 3 11.95 9.60 4.28
CA GLY A 3 11.70 9.80 2.85
C GLY A 3 11.33 11.23 2.49
N LEU A 4 10.54 11.91 3.32
CA LEU A 4 10.22 13.34 3.15
C LEU A 4 11.45 14.22 3.33
N HIS A 5 12.30 13.89 4.30
CA HIS A 5 13.58 14.58 4.49
C HIS A 5 14.47 14.42 3.26
N LEU A 6 14.61 13.20 2.73
CA LEU A 6 15.37 12.95 1.50
C LEU A 6 14.80 13.74 0.31
N CYS A 7 13.48 13.75 0.12
CA CYS A 7 12.83 14.57 -0.92
C CYS A 7 13.16 16.06 -0.76
N SER A 8 13.23 16.55 0.47
CA SER A 8 13.58 17.95 0.74
C SER A 8 15.03 18.28 0.43
N LEU A 9 15.96 17.37 0.70
CA LEU A 9 17.38 17.53 0.38
C LEU A 9 17.64 17.53 -1.14
N ILE A 10 16.97 16.63 -1.87
CA ILE A 10 17.09 16.56 -3.33
C ILE A 10 16.40 17.76 -3.99
N ASN A 11 15.31 18.22 -3.42
CA ASN A 11 14.51 19.37 -3.86
C ASN A 11 14.23 19.43 -5.37
N HIS A 12 13.77 18.32 -5.94
CA HIS A 12 13.44 18.22 -7.36
C HIS A 12 11.98 17.83 -7.57
N SER A 13 11.34 18.40 -8.61
CA SER A 13 9.92 18.17 -8.89
C SER A 13 9.59 16.72 -9.28
N ASN A 14 10.53 16.00 -9.88
CA ASN A 14 10.36 14.59 -10.31
C ASN A 14 10.75 13.58 -9.22
N VAL A 15 11.00 14.05 -7.99
CA VAL A 15 11.32 13.18 -6.86
C VAL A 15 10.18 13.24 -5.86
N GLY A 16 9.60 12.08 -5.59
CA GLY A 16 8.51 11.88 -4.64
C GLY A 16 8.59 10.51 -3.98
N LEU A 17 7.56 10.17 -3.24
CA LEU A 17 7.47 8.95 -2.45
C LEU A 17 6.52 7.95 -3.13
N LEU A 18 6.89 6.69 -3.08
CA LEU A 18 5.97 5.58 -3.10
C LEU A 18 5.69 5.19 -1.65
N LEU A 19 4.43 5.19 -1.24
CA LEU A 19 4.00 4.66 0.06
C LEU A 19 3.29 3.33 -0.14
N ASP A 20 3.58 2.36 0.72
CA ASP A 20 3.02 1.01 0.69
C ASP A 20 2.38 0.73 2.05
N VAL A 21 1.08 0.42 2.06
CA VAL A 21 0.32 0.26 3.33
C VAL A 21 0.83 -0.88 4.19
N TYR A 22 1.38 -1.95 3.59
CA TYR A 22 1.97 -3.05 4.36
C TYR A 22 3.19 -2.57 5.15
N HIS A 23 4.12 -1.85 4.49
CA HIS A 23 5.28 -1.28 5.15
C HIS A 23 4.88 -0.20 6.17
N MET A 24 3.92 0.65 5.83
CA MET A 24 3.40 1.67 6.75
C MET A 24 2.77 1.05 7.99
N ASN A 25 2.12 -0.11 7.88
CA ASN A 25 1.56 -0.82 9.04
C ASN A 25 2.64 -1.30 10.02
N ILE A 26 3.86 -1.53 9.55
CA ILE A 26 5.01 -1.93 10.38
C ILE A 26 5.71 -0.70 10.98
N GLU A 27 5.97 0.32 10.15
CA GLU A 27 6.88 1.42 10.46
C GLU A 27 6.16 2.66 11.01
N GLU A 28 4.90 2.89 10.64
CA GLU A 28 4.21 4.13 10.97
C GLU A 28 3.26 3.95 12.16
N LYS A 29 3.29 4.90 13.10
CA LYS A 29 2.34 4.90 14.23
C LYS A 29 0.91 5.19 13.81
N ASN A 30 0.72 5.92 12.72
CA ASN A 30 -0.58 6.25 12.15
C ASN A 30 -0.44 6.48 10.65
N ILE A 31 -0.99 5.55 9.87
CA ILE A 31 -0.93 5.54 8.41
C ILE A 31 -1.52 6.81 7.82
N CYS A 32 -2.73 7.19 8.24
CA CYS A 32 -3.43 8.37 7.73
C CYS A 32 -2.64 9.66 7.96
N SER A 33 -2.06 9.82 9.14
CA SER A 33 -1.20 10.98 9.44
C SER A 33 0.04 11.03 8.54
N SER A 34 0.63 9.89 8.23
CA SER A 34 1.81 9.80 7.36
C SER A 34 1.47 10.10 5.91
N ILE A 35 0.30 9.64 5.42
CA ILE A 35 -0.23 10.00 4.11
C ILE A 35 -0.45 11.53 4.02
N LYS A 36 -1.08 12.13 5.03
CA LYS A 36 -1.30 13.60 5.08
C LYS A 36 0.01 14.39 5.04
N ARG A 37 1.05 13.92 5.75
CA ARG A 37 2.38 14.56 5.68
C ARG A 37 3.03 14.45 4.31
N ALA A 38 2.88 13.31 3.63
CA ALA A 38 3.44 13.10 2.29
C ALA A 38 2.79 14.00 1.23
N LYS A 39 1.46 14.16 1.28
CA LYS A 39 0.66 15.06 0.42
C LYS A 39 1.23 15.21 -1.00
N ASN A 40 1.75 16.38 -1.36
CA ASN A 40 2.26 16.69 -2.70
C ASN A 40 3.52 15.90 -3.12
N LYS A 41 4.13 15.18 -2.18
CA LYS A 41 5.27 14.30 -2.46
C LYS A 41 4.86 12.83 -2.62
N LEU A 42 3.57 12.50 -2.43
CA LEU A 42 3.06 11.17 -2.69
C LEU A 42 2.81 11.00 -4.20
N PHE A 43 3.67 10.22 -4.86
CA PHE A 43 3.62 9.99 -6.31
C PHE A 43 3.00 8.65 -6.66
N HIS A 44 3.16 7.66 -5.79
CA HIS A 44 2.64 6.31 -6.02
C HIS A 44 2.18 5.69 -4.71
N PHE A 45 1.17 4.81 -4.78
CA PHE A 45 0.59 4.20 -3.60
C PHE A 45 0.36 2.70 -3.83
N HIS A 46 0.98 1.86 -2.98
CA HIS A 46 0.77 0.42 -2.99
C HIS A 46 -0.21 0.00 -1.93
N VAL A 47 -1.05 -0.98 -2.29
CA VAL A 47 -2.05 -1.58 -1.40
C VAL A 47 -1.90 -3.10 -1.35
N ALA A 48 -1.89 -3.62 -0.17
CA ALA A 48 -2.04 -5.02 0.20
C ALA A 48 -2.58 -5.07 1.62
N GLU A 49 -2.95 -6.23 2.11
CA GLU A 49 -3.33 -6.37 3.52
C GLU A 49 -2.09 -6.41 4.43
N ASN A 50 -2.30 -6.38 5.75
CA ASN A 50 -1.24 -6.40 6.77
C ASN A 50 -0.36 -7.67 6.73
N ASP A 51 -0.75 -8.69 6.01
CA ASP A 51 0.01 -9.93 5.75
C ASP A 51 0.43 -10.09 4.28
N ARG A 52 0.42 -9.03 3.48
CA ARG A 52 0.63 -9.04 2.03
C ARG A 52 -0.48 -9.74 1.22
N GLY A 53 -1.61 -9.98 1.85
CA GLY A 53 -2.76 -10.64 1.26
C GLY A 53 -3.72 -9.71 0.52
N ILE A 54 -4.92 -10.22 0.28
CA ILE A 54 -6.01 -9.53 -0.41
C ILE A 54 -6.49 -8.35 0.45
N PRO A 55 -6.51 -7.12 -0.07
CA PRO A 55 -7.01 -5.95 0.66
C PRO A 55 -8.42 -6.18 1.22
N GLY A 56 -8.62 -5.83 2.48
CA GLY A 56 -9.88 -5.99 3.20
C GLY A 56 -10.09 -7.38 3.81
N SER A 57 -9.14 -8.30 3.68
CA SER A 57 -9.21 -9.60 4.33
C SER A 57 -8.56 -9.65 5.72
N GLY A 58 -7.93 -8.58 6.16
CA GLY A 58 -7.18 -8.49 7.41
C GLY A 58 -7.64 -7.37 8.33
N THR A 59 -6.69 -6.57 8.83
CA THR A 59 -6.92 -5.61 9.91
C THR A 59 -6.73 -4.15 9.52
N LEU A 60 -6.33 -3.85 8.28
CA LEU A 60 -6.12 -2.48 7.84
C LEU A 60 -7.44 -1.73 7.64
N ASP A 61 -7.51 -0.51 8.15
CA ASP A 61 -8.65 0.39 7.96
C ASP A 61 -8.56 1.11 6.60
N PHE A 62 -8.96 0.40 5.55
CA PHE A 62 -8.95 0.94 4.19
C PHE A 62 -9.92 2.11 4.01
N ASP A 63 -11.02 2.16 4.75
CA ASP A 63 -11.97 3.26 4.66
C ASP A 63 -11.29 4.57 5.07
N SER A 64 -10.62 4.61 6.23
CA SER A 64 -9.84 5.77 6.67
C SER A 64 -8.65 6.10 5.74
N ILE A 65 -7.98 5.08 5.20
CA ILE A 65 -6.85 5.26 4.26
C ILE A 65 -7.32 5.96 2.98
N PHE A 66 -8.37 5.45 2.34
CA PHE A 66 -8.89 6.02 1.09
C PHE A 66 -9.56 7.38 1.29
N GLU A 67 -10.24 7.60 2.42
CA GLU A 67 -10.73 8.93 2.80
C GLU A 67 -9.58 9.92 2.90
N THR A 68 -8.48 9.52 3.53
CA THR A 68 -7.27 10.35 3.65
C THR A 68 -6.65 10.68 2.28
N LEU A 69 -6.60 9.71 1.36
CA LEU A 69 -6.12 9.96 0.00
C LEU A 69 -7.01 10.98 -0.74
N LYS A 70 -8.33 10.92 -0.54
CA LYS A 70 -9.27 11.93 -1.07
C LYS A 70 -9.03 13.31 -0.44
N GLU A 71 -8.87 13.39 0.88
CA GLU A 71 -8.61 14.65 1.58
C GLU A 71 -7.37 15.38 1.06
N ILE A 72 -6.31 14.63 0.70
CA ILE A 72 -5.08 15.24 0.14
C ILE A 72 -5.16 15.46 -1.37
N ASN A 73 -6.30 15.15 -2.00
CA ASN A 73 -6.51 15.18 -3.46
C ASN A 73 -5.51 14.34 -4.23
N TYR A 74 -5.21 13.13 -3.73
CA TYR A 74 -4.32 12.21 -4.42
C TYR A 74 -4.95 11.74 -5.74
N SER A 75 -4.22 11.93 -6.84
CA SER A 75 -4.66 11.57 -8.21
C SER A 75 -3.69 10.60 -8.89
N GLY A 76 -2.72 10.06 -8.15
CA GLY A 76 -1.77 9.07 -8.67
C GLY A 76 -2.37 7.67 -8.75
N ASN A 77 -1.56 6.74 -9.21
CA ASN A 77 -1.96 5.33 -9.30
C ASN A 77 -1.99 4.65 -7.93
N VAL A 78 -2.97 3.78 -7.73
CA VAL A 78 -3.01 2.82 -6.63
C VAL A 78 -2.73 1.43 -7.22
N THR A 79 -1.66 0.80 -6.77
CA THR A 79 -1.19 -0.48 -7.31
C THR A 79 -1.35 -1.58 -6.26
N LEU A 80 -1.92 -2.70 -6.67
CA LEU A 80 -2.04 -3.90 -5.84
C LEU A 80 -0.69 -4.63 -5.81
N GLU A 81 -0.14 -4.83 -4.61
CA GLU A 81 1.12 -5.56 -4.41
C GLU A 81 0.94 -6.67 -3.37
N MET A 82 0.47 -7.82 -3.83
CA MET A 82 0.21 -9.00 -2.98
C MET A 82 1.27 -10.09 -3.16
N PHE A 83 1.53 -10.85 -2.07
CA PHE A 83 2.38 -12.04 -2.07
C PHE A 83 1.61 -13.19 -1.42
N ILE A 84 0.74 -13.84 -2.19
CA ILE A 84 -0.30 -14.74 -1.70
C ILE A 84 0.09 -16.22 -1.62
N GLN A 85 1.23 -16.61 -2.21
CA GLN A 85 1.68 -18.01 -2.26
C GLN A 85 3.06 -18.16 -1.61
N ALA A 86 3.17 -19.08 -0.65
CA ALA A 86 4.41 -19.31 0.11
C ALA A 86 5.51 -20.07 -0.65
N ASN A 87 5.15 -20.81 -1.70
CA ASN A 87 6.06 -21.72 -2.43
C ASN A 87 6.84 -21.07 -3.58
N LYS A 88 6.68 -19.77 -3.80
CA LYS A 88 7.43 -19.01 -4.80
C LYS A 88 8.75 -18.50 -4.24
N GLN A 89 9.75 -18.29 -5.10
CA GLN A 89 11.03 -17.74 -4.66
C GLN A 89 10.87 -16.37 -4.01
N THR A 90 10.12 -15.48 -4.62
CA THR A 90 9.83 -14.15 -4.08
C THR A 90 9.18 -14.21 -2.69
N SER A 91 8.27 -15.16 -2.47
CA SER A 91 7.62 -15.34 -1.17
C SER A 91 8.58 -15.81 -0.08
N LYS A 92 9.59 -16.62 -0.44
CA LYS A 92 10.65 -17.04 0.48
C LYS A 92 11.52 -15.86 0.90
N ASP A 93 11.88 -15.01 -0.04
CA ASP A 93 12.69 -13.80 0.21
C ASP A 93 11.93 -12.79 1.10
N LEU A 94 10.59 -12.82 1.05
CA LEU A 94 9.69 -11.97 1.85
C LEU A 94 9.14 -12.67 3.11
N PHE A 95 9.64 -13.86 3.42
CA PHE A 95 9.23 -14.65 4.60
C PHE A 95 7.74 -14.97 4.65
N THR A 96 7.08 -15.14 3.49
CA THR A 96 5.71 -15.63 3.42
C THR A 96 5.70 -17.14 3.65
N TRP A 97 5.25 -17.59 4.81
CA TRP A 97 5.31 -19.00 5.24
C TRP A 97 4.03 -19.81 5.03
N ARG A 98 2.97 -19.18 4.58
CA ARG A 98 1.69 -19.84 4.30
C ARG A 98 1.07 -19.30 3.02
N ASP A 99 0.28 -20.13 2.34
CA ASP A 99 -0.56 -19.66 1.26
C ASP A 99 -1.74 -18.86 1.83
N ILE A 100 -1.95 -17.65 1.33
CA ILE A 100 -3.10 -16.80 1.64
C ILE A 100 -4.22 -17.13 0.66
N GLU A 101 -3.90 -17.23 -0.61
CA GLU A 101 -4.76 -17.70 -1.68
C GLU A 101 -3.93 -18.49 -2.70
N VAL A 102 -4.45 -19.61 -3.18
CA VAL A 102 -3.74 -20.46 -4.14
C VAL A 102 -4.02 -20.06 -5.60
N ASP A 103 -5.17 -19.41 -5.84
CA ASP A 103 -5.58 -18.92 -7.16
C ASP A 103 -5.31 -17.41 -7.29
N PRO A 104 -4.27 -17.01 -8.05
CA PRO A 104 -3.94 -15.59 -8.23
C PRO A 104 -5.03 -14.81 -8.99
N TYR A 105 -5.79 -15.46 -9.89
CA TYR A 105 -6.89 -14.78 -10.58
C TYR A 105 -8.04 -14.47 -9.64
N LYS A 106 -8.36 -15.38 -8.73
CA LYS A 106 -9.33 -15.13 -7.68
C LYS A 106 -8.88 -13.99 -6.77
N ALA A 107 -7.61 -14.00 -6.33
CA ALA A 107 -7.06 -12.93 -5.50
C ALA A 107 -7.16 -11.55 -6.15
N ILE A 108 -6.81 -11.44 -7.44
CA ILE A 108 -6.92 -10.19 -8.19
C ILE A 108 -8.38 -9.75 -8.31
N LYS A 109 -9.29 -10.67 -8.62
CA LYS A 109 -10.72 -10.38 -8.76
C LYS A 109 -11.31 -9.87 -7.44
N ASP A 110 -11.02 -10.55 -6.33
CA ASP A 110 -11.53 -10.19 -5.01
C ASP A 110 -10.97 -8.84 -4.56
N SER A 111 -9.68 -8.59 -4.81
CA SER A 111 -9.05 -7.30 -4.54
C SER A 111 -9.67 -6.17 -5.37
N HIS A 112 -9.91 -6.40 -6.66
CA HIS A 112 -10.55 -5.42 -7.52
C HIS A 112 -11.97 -5.09 -7.04
N LEU A 113 -12.75 -6.12 -6.71
CA LEU A 113 -14.11 -5.94 -6.18
C LEU A 113 -14.11 -5.14 -4.87
N PHE A 114 -13.18 -5.44 -3.97
CA PHE A 114 -13.04 -4.71 -2.72
C PHE A 114 -12.65 -3.24 -2.95
N LEU A 115 -11.63 -3.00 -3.77
CA LEU A 115 -11.10 -1.66 -4.01
C LEU A 115 -12.04 -0.78 -4.84
N SER A 116 -12.87 -1.38 -5.72
CA SER A 116 -13.79 -0.63 -6.59
C SER A 116 -14.82 0.23 -5.83
N LYS A 117 -15.04 -0.01 -4.54
CA LYS A 117 -15.90 0.85 -3.71
C LYS A 117 -15.33 2.24 -3.43
N TYR A 118 -14.03 2.45 -3.70
CA TYR A 118 -13.35 3.72 -3.42
C TYR A 118 -13.18 4.62 -4.65
N TYR A 119 -13.51 4.12 -5.85
CA TYR A 119 -13.34 4.80 -7.13
C TYR A 119 -14.66 5.11 -7.84
#